data_859709425acf104f37e90d73dff366e0
#
_entry.id   859709425acf104f37e90d73dff366e0
#
_cell.length_a   1.000
_cell.length_b   1.000
_cell.length_c   1.000
_cell.angle_alpha   90.00
_cell.angle_beta   90.00
_cell.angle_gamma   90.00
#
_symmetry.space_group_name_H-M   'P 1'
#
loop_
_entity.id
_entity.type
_entity.pdbx_description
1 polymer ?
#
loop_
_entity_poly.entity_id
_entity_poly.type
_entity_poly.pdbx_seq_one_letter_code
_entity_poly.pdbx_strand_id
1 'polypeptide(L)'
;MCSKKAESLELSAFFCIFALLVANNKKVRMTSIELDMIQTAGIGALALLVGMVLTRKVAFLQKFCVPSPVSGGIIFSLLTLALYGWFHVEVSFDGTLKDVFMLAFFTSVGFQSDLKVIKQGGKLLVIMLSLLVVIIALQNLIPMGIARLMGVNPLIGMASGSISMTGGHGTAGGFARVLEGMGLYGAGTIGMAAATFGLIAGSMIGGPLAERIIRKKLTHEQMQPQDEAIDPAMAGIESDEASPTGRTKRISTNEQEFQQYAKAFYSILLVMGAGTLLSWLLTKTGITFPTYFGALILAAIVRNIIADKYLDMERIISVGNICLSLFLGMAMISLKLWELQSLALPLIVILVSQVLMMALFAYFVAFPLLGRDYDAAVLCAGMCGFGLGATPNAMANMSAVCYKYRYTVKPFLIVPIIGAMFADLINTGIISIFLNIL
;
A
#
# COMPACT_ATOMS: atom_id res chain seq x y z
N MET A 1 27.08 18.87 -0.98
CA MET A 1 26.38 19.95 -0.25
C MET A 1 25.34 20.69 -1.10
N CYS A 2 25.53 20.84 -2.42
CA CYS A 2 24.53 21.47 -3.33
C CYS A 2 23.23 20.65 -3.53
N SER A 3 23.28 19.31 -3.52
CA SER A 3 22.09 18.45 -3.75
C SER A 3 21.02 18.57 -2.64
N LYS A 4 21.42 18.64 -1.38
CA LYS A 4 20.48 18.78 -0.26
C LYS A 4 19.74 20.13 -0.19
N LYS A 5 20.33 21.20 -0.75
CA LYS A 5 19.72 22.52 -0.84
C LYS A 5 18.65 22.58 -1.95
N ALA A 6 18.84 21.86 -3.04
CA ALA A 6 17.86 21.75 -4.13
C ALA A 6 16.62 20.98 -3.69
N GLU A 7 16.78 19.85 -3.00
CA GLU A 7 15.66 19.04 -2.49
C GLU A 7 14.79 19.80 -1.45
N SER A 8 15.42 20.61 -0.58
CA SER A 8 14.66 21.42 0.38
C SER A 8 13.95 22.62 -0.26
N LEU A 9 14.49 23.15 -1.37
CA LEU A 9 13.84 24.24 -2.13
C LEU A 9 12.63 23.73 -2.91
N GLU A 10 12.71 22.54 -3.51
CA GLU A 10 11.58 21.95 -4.23
C GLU A 10 10.41 21.61 -3.30
N LEU A 11 10.69 21.08 -2.11
CA LEU A 11 9.65 20.79 -1.12
C LEU A 11 9.01 22.07 -0.56
N SER A 12 9.82 23.12 -0.30
CA SER A 12 9.32 24.42 0.18
C SER A 12 8.55 25.15 -0.93
N ALA A 13 8.99 25.07 -2.19
CA ALA A 13 8.28 25.62 -3.33
C ALA A 13 6.94 24.92 -3.55
N PHE A 14 6.87 23.59 -3.39
CA PHE A 14 5.61 22.83 -3.42
C PHE A 14 4.63 23.30 -2.36
N PHE A 15 5.08 23.48 -1.10
CA PHE A 15 4.24 23.98 -0.02
C PHE A 15 3.83 25.45 -0.22
N CYS A 16 4.70 26.31 -0.75
CA CYS A 16 4.35 27.69 -1.07
C CYS A 16 3.35 27.81 -2.23
N ILE A 17 3.52 27.01 -3.29
CA ILE A 17 2.57 26.94 -4.41
C ILE A 17 1.23 26.39 -3.92
N PHE A 18 1.22 25.37 -3.08
CA PHE A 18 0.02 24.83 -2.45
C PHE A 18 -0.71 25.87 -1.60
N ALA A 19 0.03 26.61 -0.75
CA ALA A 19 -0.54 27.68 0.08
C ALA A 19 -1.10 28.86 -0.74
N LEU A 20 -0.42 29.26 -1.83
CA LEU A 20 -0.87 30.32 -2.74
C LEU A 20 -2.10 29.93 -3.55
N LEU A 21 -2.19 28.68 -4.00
CA LEU A 21 -3.31 28.14 -4.78
C LEU A 21 -4.62 28.11 -3.97
N VAL A 22 -4.52 27.97 -2.65
CA VAL A 22 -5.70 27.79 -1.78
C VAL A 22 -6.13 29.09 -1.08
N ALA A 23 -5.27 30.12 -1.03
CA ALA A 23 -5.53 31.36 -0.28
C ALA A 23 -6.61 32.30 -0.87
N ASN A 24 -7.14 32.04 -2.06
CA ASN A 24 -8.03 32.98 -2.78
C ASN A 24 -9.51 32.59 -2.71
N ASN A 25 -10.09 32.57 -1.52
CA ASN A 25 -11.47 32.14 -1.29
C ASN A 25 -12.47 33.32 -1.31
N LYS A 26 -12.78 33.86 -2.51
CA LYS A 26 -14.00 34.68 -2.70
C LYS A 26 -15.14 33.76 -3.12
N LYS A 27 -16.36 33.97 -2.57
CA LYS A 27 -17.60 33.28 -2.99
C LYS A 27 -17.91 33.56 -4.45
N VAL A 28 -17.30 32.79 -5.34
CA VAL A 28 -17.59 32.80 -6.78
C VAL A 28 -18.47 31.60 -7.09
N ARG A 29 -19.36 31.73 -8.05
CA ARG A 29 -20.23 30.62 -8.51
C ARG A 29 -19.37 29.53 -9.13
N MET A 30 -19.29 28.37 -8.46
CA MET A 30 -18.52 27.21 -8.93
C MET A 30 -19.24 26.56 -10.10
N THR A 31 -18.52 26.21 -11.15
CA THR A 31 -19.02 25.38 -12.25
C THR A 31 -18.61 23.94 -11.98
N SER A 32 -19.58 23.02 -11.91
CA SER A 32 -19.29 21.59 -11.77
C SER A 32 -19.25 20.92 -13.13
N ILE A 33 -18.21 20.14 -13.38
CA ILE A 33 -18.10 19.23 -14.54
C ILE A 33 -18.19 17.81 -13.99
N GLU A 34 -19.24 17.09 -14.36
CA GLU A 34 -19.42 15.70 -13.97
C GLU A 34 -18.96 14.80 -15.13
N LEU A 35 -17.98 13.94 -14.84
CA LEU A 35 -17.47 12.96 -15.78
C LEU A 35 -18.15 11.61 -15.52
N ASP A 36 -18.61 10.98 -16.58
CA ASP A 36 -19.20 9.65 -16.52
C ASP A 36 -18.17 8.55 -16.22
N MET A 37 -18.65 7.34 -16.01
CA MET A 37 -17.83 6.15 -15.69
C MET A 37 -16.74 5.88 -16.72
N ILE A 38 -17.07 6.00 -18.02
CA ILE A 38 -16.13 5.69 -19.12
C ILE A 38 -15.07 6.79 -19.25
N GLN A 39 -15.48 8.07 -19.16
CA GLN A 39 -14.58 9.22 -19.17
C GLN A 39 -13.61 9.18 -17.99
N THR A 40 -14.11 8.87 -16.79
CA THR A 40 -13.30 8.70 -15.59
C THR A 40 -12.27 7.58 -15.75
N ALA A 41 -12.67 6.44 -16.31
CA ALA A 41 -11.76 5.32 -16.56
C ALA A 41 -10.68 5.71 -17.61
N GLY A 42 -11.05 6.42 -18.65
CA GLY A 42 -10.12 6.91 -19.69
C GLY A 42 -9.07 7.86 -19.11
N ILE A 43 -9.49 8.81 -18.27
CA ILE A 43 -8.56 9.75 -17.60
C ILE A 43 -7.70 8.99 -16.58
N GLY A 44 -8.26 8.03 -15.84
CA GLY A 44 -7.51 7.16 -14.93
C GLY A 44 -6.42 6.37 -15.66
N ALA A 45 -6.74 5.78 -16.82
CA ALA A 45 -5.77 5.08 -17.66
C ALA A 45 -4.69 6.03 -18.21
N LEU A 46 -5.05 7.25 -18.63
CA LEU A 46 -4.09 8.27 -19.05
C LEU A 46 -3.15 8.65 -17.91
N ALA A 47 -3.67 8.85 -16.70
CA ALA A 47 -2.86 9.12 -15.51
C ALA A 47 -1.86 7.99 -15.23
N LEU A 48 -2.27 6.71 -15.39
CA LEU A 48 -1.38 5.57 -15.29
C LEU A 48 -0.24 5.61 -16.31
N LEU A 49 -0.55 5.88 -17.58
CA LEU A 49 0.46 5.98 -18.65
C LEU A 49 1.46 7.10 -18.36
N VAL A 50 0.99 8.28 -17.97
CA VAL A 50 1.84 9.39 -17.55
C VAL A 50 2.70 9.00 -16.35
N GLY A 51 2.12 8.34 -15.35
CA GLY A 51 2.84 7.86 -14.18
C GLY A 51 3.92 6.83 -14.51
N MET A 52 3.67 5.90 -15.45
CA MET A 52 4.68 4.95 -15.92
C MET A 52 5.89 5.65 -16.57
N VAL A 53 5.65 6.71 -17.35
CA VAL A 53 6.74 7.49 -17.96
C VAL A 53 7.52 8.24 -16.87
N LEU A 54 6.83 8.82 -15.89
CA LEU A 54 7.44 9.56 -14.78
C LEU A 54 8.30 8.66 -13.90
N THR A 55 7.77 7.51 -13.47
CA THR A 55 8.51 6.57 -12.62
C THR A 55 9.75 6.02 -13.31
N ARG A 56 9.77 5.94 -14.65
CA ARG A 56 10.98 5.56 -15.42
C ARG A 56 12.00 6.68 -15.53
N LYS A 57 11.59 7.96 -15.51
CA LYS A 57 12.48 9.11 -15.75
C LYS A 57 12.94 9.81 -14.47
N VAL A 58 12.16 9.76 -13.40
CA VAL A 58 12.42 10.51 -12.17
C VAL A 58 13.06 9.60 -11.12
N ALA A 59 14.35 9.78 -10.86
CA ALA A 59 15.12 8.97 -9.91
C ALA A 59 14.55 9.00 -8.47
N PHE A 60 13.93 10.12 -8.06
CA PHE A 60 13.25 10.23 -6.78
C PHE A 60 12.12 9.20 -6.64
N LEU A 61 11.25 9.08 -7.66
CA LEU A 61 10.13 8.14 -7.64
C LEU A 61 10.61 6.68 -7.59
N GLN A 62 11.69 6.37 -8.31
CA GLN A 62 12.32 5.05 -8.28
C GLN A 62 12.91 4.74 -6.91
N LYS A 63 13.67 5.68 -6.34
CA LYS A 63 14.33 5.53 -5.04
C LYS A 63 13.33 5.23 -3.90
N PHE A 64 12.15 5.83 -3.94
CA PHE A 64 11.12 5.65 -2.91
C PHE A 64 10.03 4.65 -3.32
N CYS A 65 10.24 3.91 -4.40
CA CYS A 65 9.31 2.90 -4.91
C CYS A 65 7.87 3.43 -5.06
N VAL A 66 7.71 4.71 -5.49
CA VAL A 66 6.39 5.34 -5.66
C VAL A 66 5.66 4.68 -6.83
N PRO A 67 4.45 4.11 -6.63
CA PRO A 67 3.71 3.45 -7.70
C PRO A 67 3.35 4.42 -8.83
N SER A 68 3.34 3.91 -10.07
CA SER A 68 2.96 4.70 -11.25
C SER A 68 1.57 5.34 -11.14
N PRO A 69 0.52 4.66 -10.62
CA PRO A 69 -0.79 5.27 -10.41
C PRO A 69 -0.75 6.50 -9.52
N VAL A 70 0.06 6.45 -8.46
CA VAL A 70 0.21 7.56 -7.51
C VAL A 70 0.93 8.73 -8.16
N SER A 71 2.05 8.46 -8.85
CA SER A 71 2.84 9.50 -9.53
C SER A 71 2.05 10.23 -10.60
N GLY A 72 1.32 9.50 -11.44
CA GLY A 72 0.46 10.09 -12.47
C GLY A 72 -0.76 10.77 -11.87
N GLY A 73 -1.43 10.13 -10.92
CA GLY A 73 -2.63 10.66 -10.29
C GLY A 73 -2.40 11.99 -9.55
N ILE A 74 -1.25 12.15 -8.87
CA ILE A 74 -0.87 13.42 -8.22
C ILE A 74 -0.84 14.57 -9.24
N ILE A 75 -0.31 14.36 -10.45
CA ILE A 75 -0.31 15.41 -11.49
C ILE A 75 -1.73 15.83 -11.84
N PHE A 76 -2.63 14.86 -12.04
CA PHE A 76 -4.02 15.16 -12.34
C PHE A 76 -4.74 15.79 -11.14
N SER A 77 -4.44 15.41 -9.90
CA SER A 77 -4.98 16.05 -8.70
C SER A 77 -4.49 17.50 -8.55
N LEU A 78 -3.25 17.78 -8.92
CA LEU A 78 -2.73 19.15 -8.96
C LEU A 78 -3.38 19.97 -10.09
N LEU A 79 -3.68 19.36 -11.23
CA LEU A 79 -4.41 20.00 -12.32
C LEU A 79 -5.86 20.33 -11.87
N THR A 80 -6.56 19.41 -11.23
CA THR A 80 -7.91 19.66 -10.68
C THR A 80 -7.89 20.72 -9.57
N LEU A 81 -6.83 20.75 -8.73
CA LEU A 81 -6.62 21.82 -7.76
C LEU A 81 -6.44 23.18 -8.41
N ALA A 82 -5.68 23.26 -9.51
CA ALA A 82 -5.50 24.51 -10.28
C ALA A 82 -6.81 24.96 -10.94
N LEU A 83 -7.58 24.03 -11.50
CA LEU A 83 -8.92 24.31 -12.05
C LEU A 83 -9.87 24.84 -10.96
N TYR A 84 -9.84 24.22 -9.78
CA TYR A 84 -10.64 24.65 -8.64
C TYR A 84 -10.23 26.06 -8.15
N GLY A 85 -8.92 26.29 -7.95
CA GLY A 85 -8.42 27.54 -7.34
C GLY A 85 -8.44 28.75 -8.29
N TRP A 86 -8.14 28.57 -9.59
CA TRP A 86 -8.01 29.68 -10.54
C TRP A 86 -9.24 29.87 -11.41
N PHE A 87 -9.85 28.76 -11.86
CA PHE A 87 -10.96 28.80 -12.81
C PHE A 87 -12.32 28.58 -12.13
N HIS A 88 -12.35 28.25 -10.82
CA HIS A 88 -13.57 27.97 -10.06
C HIS A 88 -14.38 26.81 -10.68
N VAL A 89 -13.67 25.81 -11.21
CA VAL A 89 -14.25 24.61 -11.80
C VAL A 89 -13.97 23.43 -10.91
N GLU A 90 -15.02 22.76 -10.44
CA GLU A 90 -14.92 21.51 -9.72
C GLU A 90 -15.19 20.35 -10.69
N VAL A 91 -14.23 19.40 -10.80
CA VAL A 91 -14.37 18.20 -11.61
C VAL A 91 -14.78 17.05 -10.71
N SER A 92 -15.92 16.43 -10.98
CA SER A 92 -16.44 15.25 -10.29
C SER A 92 -16.25 14.01 -11.15
N PHE A 93 -15.73 12.94 -10.55
CA PHE A 93 -15.41 11.68 -11.21
C PHE A 93 -16.36 10.59 -10.74
N ASP A 94 -16.91 9.78 -11.67
CA ASP A 94 -17.72 8.63 -11.33
C ASP A 94 -16.87 7.53 -10.64
N GLY A 95 -17.37 6.99 -9.53
CA GLY A 95 -16.66 6.00 -8.72
C GLY A 95 -17.01 4.54 -9.03
N THR A 96 -17.96 4.27 -9.94
CA THR A 96 -18.52 2.93 -10.12
C THR A 96 -17.48 1.91 -10.57
N LEU A 97 -16.73 2.23 -11.63
CA LEU A 97 -15.71 1.33 -12.15
C LEU A 97 -14.49 1.22 -11.22
N LYS A 98 -14.16 2.30 -10.52
CA LYS A 98 -13.15 2.30 -9.45
C LYS A 98 -13.45 1.23 -8.40
N ASP A 99 -14.71 1.12 -7.98
CA ASP A 99 -15.12 0.14 -6.97
C ASP A 99 -15.07 -1.30 -7.49
N VAL A 100 -15.43 -1.51 -8.76
CA VAL A 100 -15.31 -2.83 -9.40
C VAL A 100 -13.84 -3.30 -9.39
N PHE A 101 -12.91 -2.43 -9.80
CA PHE A 101 -11.49 -2.77 -9.80
C PHE A 101 -10.92 -2.94 -8.38
N MET A 102 -11.39 -2.17 -7.42
CA MET A 102 -11.07 -2.35 -6.00
C MET A 102 -11.50 -3.72 -5.51
N LEU A 103 -12.75 -4.12 -5.80
CA LEU A 103 -13.29 -5.41 -5.41
C LEU A 103 -12.48 -6.57 -6.03
N ALA A 104 -12.17 -6.48 -7.32
CA ALA A 104 -11.37 -7.47 -8.03
C ALA A 104 -9.94 -7.59 -7.45
N PHE A 105 -9.32 -6.46 -7.12
CA PHE A 105 -8.02 -6.44 -6.45
C PHE A 105 -8.07 -7.16 -5.10
N PHE A 106 -8.97 -6.77 -4.19
CA PHE A 106 -9.04 -7.40 -2.86
C PHE A 106 -9.48 -8.87 -2.94
N THR A 107 -10.25 -9.27 -3.94
CA THR A 107 -10.50 -10.70 -4.22
C THR A 107 -9.21 -11.43 -4.56
N SER A 108 -8.34 -10.84 -5.40
CA SER A 108 -7.04 -11.44 -5.73
C SER A 108 -6.10 -11.53 -4.51
N VAL A 109 -6.16 -10.55 -3.60
CA VAL A 109 -5.44 -10.58 -2.32
C VAL A 109 -5.94 -11.73 -1.44
N GLY A 110 -7.25 -11.95 -1.36
CA GLY A 110 -7.83 -13.08 -0.65
C GLY A 110 -7.32 -14.42 -1.15
N PHE A 111 -7.21 -14.61 -2.47
CA PHE A 111 -6.61 -15.81 -3.06
C PHE A 111 -5.14 -16.03 -2.66
N GLN A 112 -4.39 -15.01 -2.29
CA GLN A 112 -3.01 -15.15 -1.82
C GLN A 112 -2.90 -15.70 -0.39
N SER A 113 -3.99 -15.70 0.39
CA SER A 113 -4.00 -16.09 1.81
C SER A 113 -3.98 -17.61 1.99
N ASP A 114 -2.80 -18.24 1.87
CA ASP A 114 -2.59 -19.68 2.05
C ASP A 114 -2.15 -20.00 3.49
N LEU A 115 -3.02 -20.66 4.26
CA LEU A 115 -2.75 -21.04 5.65
C LEU A 115 -1.67 -22.14 5.77
N LYS A 116 -1.39 -22.90 4.71
CA LYS A 116 -0.32 -23.92 4.73
C LYS A 116 1.05 -23.28 4.93
N VAL A 117 1.24 -22.06 4.42
CA VAL A 117 2.49 -21.30 4.54
C VAL A 117 2.80 -20.95 5.99
N ILE A 118 1.77 -20.73 6.85
CA ILE A 118 1.97 -20.48 8.29
C ILE A 118 2.63 -21.68 8.94
N LYS A 119 2.22 -22.90 8.57
CA LYS A 119 2.81 -24.13 9.13
C LYS A 119 4.27 -24.31 8.69
N GLN A 120 4.64 -23.86 7.51
CA GLN A 120 5.99 -23.98 6.94
C GLN A 120 6.93 -22.87 7.44
N GLY A 121 6.40 -21.68 7.74
CA GLY A 121 7.18 -20.50 8.13
C GLY A 121 7.75 -20.53 9.56
N GLY A 122 7.39 -21.53 10.36
CA GLY A 122 7.94 -21.80 11.69
C GLY A 122 7.68 -20.68 12.70
N LYS A 123 8.45 -20.73 13.81
CA LYS A 123 8.30 -19.81 14.96
C LYS A 123 8.48 -18.34 14.58
N LEU A 124 9.40 -18.05 13.67
CA LEU A 124 9.73 -16.67 13.28
C LEU A 124 8.59 -15.98 12.54
N LEU A 125 7.88 -16.70 11.66
CA LEU A 125 6.70 -16.19 10.98
C LEU A 125 5.57 -15.87 11.97
N VAL A 126 5.34 -16.74 12.96
CA VAL A 126 4.31 -16.52 14.00
C VAL A 126 4.63 -15.28 14.85
N ILE A 127 5.90 -15.10 15.23
CA ILE A 127 6.34 -13.90 15.97
C ILE A 127 6.10 -12.65 15.11
N MET A 128 6.49 -12.68 13.83
CA MET A 128 6.28 -11.54 12.93
C MET A 128 4.81 -11.21 12.72
N LEU A 129 3.93 -12.22 12.59
CA LEU A 129 2.47 -12.01 12.50
C LEU A 129 1.91 -11.41 13.80
N SER A 130 2.41 -11.85 14.96
CA SER A 130 2.02 -11.27 16.25
C SER A 130 2.47 -9.82 16.37
N LEU A 131 3.69 -9.50 15.93
CA LEU A 131 4.20 -8.13 15.87
C LEU A 131 3.38 -7.26 14.90
N LEU A 132 2.94 -7.83 13.77
CA LEU A 132 2.04 -7.15 12.83
C LEU A 132 0.71 -6.77 13.49
N VAL A 133 0.08 -7.66 14.24
CA VAL A 133 -1.17 -7.37 14.96
C VAL A 133 -0.97 -6.22 15.95
N VAL A 134 0.12 -6.24 16.72
CA VAL A 134 0.42 -5.19 17.70
C VAL A 134 0.68 -3.85 17.01
N ILE A 135 1.47 -3.82 15.93
CA ILE A 135 1.77 -2.56 15.23
C ILE A 135 0.52 -1.96 14.60
N ILE A 136 -0.36 -2.77 14.00
CA ILE A 136 -1.64 -2.31 13.44
C ILE A 136 -2.51 -1.70 14.55
N ALA A 137 -2.60 -2.33 15.72
CA ALA A 137 -3.34 -1.77 16.84
C ALA A 137 -2.77 -0.42 17.30
N LEU A 138 -1.44 -0.30 17.43
CA LEU A 138 -0.78 0.95 17.79
C LEU A 138 -0.96 2.03 16.73
N GLN A 139 -0.92 1.66 15.45
CA GLN A 139 -1.15 2.57 14.33
C GLN A 139 -2.58 3.13 14.29
N ASN A 140 -3.53 2.53 14.95
CA ASN A 140 -4.88 3.08 15.11
C ASN A 140 -5.02 3.84 16.42
N LEU A 141 -4.59 3.27 17.54
CA LEU A 141 -4.75 3.87 18.87
C LEU A 141 -4.02 5.22 19.03
N ILE A 142 -2.75 5.27 18.61
CA ILE A 142 -1.92 6.48 18.79
C ILE A 142 -2.46 7.66 17.97
N PRO A 143 -2.72 7.55 16.66
CA PRO A 143 -3.22 8.68 15.89
C PRO A 143 -4.64 9.09 16.27
N MET A 144 -5.51 8.15 16.68
CA MET A 144 -6.82 8.50 17.23
C MET A 144 -6.69 9.30 18.52
N GLY A 145 -5.77 8.90 19.40
CA GLY A 145 -5.46 9.63 20.62
C GLY A 145 -4.95 11.05 20.33
N ILE A 146 -4.02 11.20 19.41
CA ILE A 146 -3.48 12.50 18.97
C ILE A 146 -4.59 13.35 18.35
N ALA A 147 -5.43 12.81 17.47
CA ALA A 147 -6.54 13.52 16.87
C ALA A 147 -7.50 14.08 17.95
N ARG A 148 -7.85 13.26 18.96
CA ARG A 148 -8.66 13.71 20.11
C ARG A 148 -7.99 14.83 20.91
N LEU A 149 -6.68 14.71 21.17
CA LEU A 149 -5.92 15.75 21.91
C LEU A 149 -5.83 17.06 21.13
N MET A 150 -5.80 17.00 19.79
CA MET A 150 -5.81 18.18 18.93
C MET A 150 -7.21 18.74 18.66
N GLY A 151 -8.27 18.15 19.23
CA GLY A 151 -9.65 18.59 19.04
C GLY A 151 -10.22 18.34 17.64
N VAL A 152 -9.62 17.40 16.88
CA VAL A 152 -10.11 17.01 15.55
C VAL A 152 -10.79 15.64 15.59
N ASN A 153 -11.56 15.32 14.55
CA ASN A 153 -12.29 14.06 14.46
C ASN A 153 -11.33 12.85 14.56
N PRO A 154 -11.53 11.91 15.52
CA PRO A 154 -10.69 10.71 15.68
C PRO A 154 -10.61 9.83 14.43
N LEU A 155 -11.60 9.88 13.54
CA LEU A 155 -11.59 9.18 12.27
C LEU A 155 -10.44 9.64 11.36
N ILE A 156 -9.91 10.87 11.53
CA ILE A 156 -8.68 11.33 10.85
C ILE A 156 -7.50 10.46 11.28
N GLY A 157 -7.44 10.14 12.59
CA GLY A 157 -6.44 9.21 13.12
C GLY A 157 -6.56 7.82 12.52
N MET A 158 -7.78 7.31 12.34
CA MET A 158 -8.02 6.02 11.66
C MET A 158 -7.60 6.08 10.18
N ALA A 159 -8.04 7.12 9.45
CA ALA A 159 -7.70 7.30 8.04
C ALA A 159 -6.19 7.40 7.79
N SER A 160 -5.44 8.05 8.69
CA SER A 160 -3.98 8.18 8.65
C SER A 160 -3.23 7.15 9.52
N GLY A 161 -3.96 6.21 10.11
CA GLY A 161 -3.46 5.09 10.89
C GLY A 161 -3.10 3.88 10.05
N SER A 162 -3.44 2.68 10.55
CA SER A 162 -3.12 1.43 9.83
C SER A 162 -3.81 1.31 8.47
N ILE A 163 -4.95 2.01 8.28
CA ILE A 163 -5.63 2.10 6.98
C ILE A 163 -4.67 2.54 5.88
N SER A 164 -3.86 3.57 6.16
CA SER A 164 -2.93 4.15 5.19
C SER A 164 -1.49 3.68 5.36
N MET A 165 -1.05 3.39 6.58
CA MET A 165 0.33 3.00 6.87
C MET A 165 0.60 1.55 6.44
N THR A 166 0.00 0.57 7.12
CA THR A 166 0.16 -0.85 6.79
C THR A 166 -0.67 -1.24 5.56
N GLY A 167 -1.90 -0.73 5.44
CA GLY A 167 -2.81 -1.05 4.32
C GLY A 167 -2.52 -0.27 3.03
N GLY A 168 -1.74 0.81 3.12
CA GLY A 168 -1.34 1.61 1.96
C GLY A 168 -2.53 2.23 1.21
N HIS A 169 -2.27 2.57 -0.06
CA HIS A 169 -3.28 3.21 -0.91
C HIS A 169 -4.52 2.33 -1.18
N GLY A 170 -4.33 1.01 -1.25
CA GLY A 170 -5.41 0.06 -1.51
C GLY A 170 -6.48 0.12 -0.41
N THR A 171 -6.06 -0.10 0.82
CA THR A 171 -6.94 -0.09 1.99
C THR A 171 -7.49 1.32 2.26
N ALA A 172 -6.68 2.37 2.07
CA ALA A 172 -7.11 3.76 2.20
C ALA A 172 -8.29 4.09 1.28
N GLY A 173 -8.21 3.70 0.01
CA GLY A 173 -9.32 3.86 -0.92
C GLY A 173 -10.53 2.97 -0.61
N GLY A 174 -10.27 1.74 -0.13
CA GLY A 174 -11.32 0.79 0.22
C GLY A 174 -12.17 1.21 1.41
N PHE A 175 -11.56 1.83 2.42
CA PHE A 175 -12.27 2.35 3.60
C PHE A 175 -12.79 3.78 3.43
N ALA A 176 -12.43 4.50 2.38
CA ALA A 176 -12.83 5.90 2.19
C ALA A 176 -14.34 6.10 2.35
N ARG A 177 -15.17 5.31 1.64
CA ARG A 177 -16.63 5.40 1.75
C ARG A 177 -17.18 5.05 3.13
N VAL A 178 -16.57 4.10 3.84
CA VAL A 178 -16.98 3.72 5.20
C VAL A 178 -16.76 4.91 6.14
N LEU A 179 -15.59 5.51 6.08
CA LEU A 179 -15.24 6.67 6.91
C LEU A 179 -16.07 7.91 6.56
N GLU A 180 -16.37 8.13 5.27
CA GLU A 180 -17.25 9.19 4.81
C GLU A 180 -18.68 8.99 5.30
N GLY A 181 -19.20 7.75 5.27
CA GLY A 181 -20.48 7.37 5.85
C GLY A 181 -20.56 7.57 7.37
N MET A 182 -19.42 7.51 8.07
CA MET A 182 -19.27 7.80 9.50
C MET A 182 -19.05 9.31 9.79
N GLY A 183 -19.07 10.17 8.76
CA GLY A 183 -18.99 11.62 8.90
C GLY A 183 -17.59 12.22 8.73
N LEU A 184 -16.60 11.47 8.22
CA LEU A 184 -15.30 12.03 7.85
C LEU A 184 -15.29 12.43 6.38
N TYR A 185 -15.67 13.67 6.08
CA TYR A 185 -15.57 14.21 4.72
C TYR A 185 -14.11 14.23 4.24
N GLY A 186 -13.88 13.86 2.97
CA GLY A 186 -12.54 13.79 2.39
C GLY A 186 -11.66 12.65 2.92
N ALA A 187 -12.25 11.62 3.51
CA ALA A 187 -11.52 10.47 4.04
C ALA A 187 -10.59 9.82 3.01
N GLY A 188 -11.04 9.72 1.75
CA GLY A 188 -10.23 9.22 0.65
C GLY A 188 -8.99 10.08 0.43
N THR A 189 -9.12 11.41 0.42
CA THR A 189 -8.01 12.35 0.24
C THR A 189 -7.00 12.26 1.39
N ILE A 190 -7.49 12.25 2.64
CA ILE A 190 -6.66 12.11 3.85
C ILE A 190 -5.89 10.79 3.80
N GLY A 191 -6.58 9.68 3.53
CA GLY A 191 -5.99 8.35 3.49
C GLY A 191 -4.92 8.20 2.40
N MET A 192 -5.19 8.69 1.19
CA MET A 192 -4.24 8.63 0.07
C MET A 192 -2.99 9.50 0.32
N ALA A 193 -3.17 10.71 0.89
CA ALA A 193 -2.06 11.57 1.27
C ALA A 193 -1.20 10.92 2.36
N ALA A 194 -1.84 10.33 3.38
CA ALA A 194 -1.16 9.60 4.44
C ALA A 194 -0.40 8.38 3.92
N ALA A 195 -1.00 7.58 3.03
CA ALA A 195 -0.35 6.42 2.41
C ALA A 195 0.87 6.82 1.57
N THR A 196 0.77 7.92 0.81
CA THR A 196 1.90 8.45 0.03
C THR A 196 3.05 8.88 0.94
N PHE A 197 2.73 9.61 2.02
CA PHE A 197 3.73 9.99 3.03
C PHE A 197 4.37 8.77 3.68
N GLY A 198 3.55 7.80 4.10
CA GLY A 198 4.02 6.56 4.74
C GLY A 198 4.99 5.77 3.85
N LEU A 199 4.67 5.66 2.56
CA LEU A 199 5.50 4.97 1.57
C LEU A 199 6.89 5.62 1.45
N ILE A 200 6.96 6.95 1.40
CA ILE A 200 8.22 7.70 1.36
C ILE A 200 8.99 7.51 2.68
N ALA A 201 8.31 7.74 3.81
CA ALA A 201 8.91 7.65 5.14
C ALA A 201 9.42 6.22 5.44
N GLY A 202 8.63 5.19 5.11
CA GLY A 202 9.01 3.79 5.27
C GLY A 202 10.28 3.42 4.51
N SER A 203 10.43 3.94 3.28
CA SER A 203 11.67 3.76 2.50
C SER A 203 12.87 4.49 3.09
N MET A 204 12.63 5.61 3.79
CA MET A 204 13.73 6.42 4.37
C MET A 204 14.26 5.86 5.70
N ILE A 205 13.40 5.29 6.54
CA ILE A 205 13.79 4.92 7.90
C ILE A 205 14.33 3.50 8.05
N GLY A 206 13.91 2.55 7.19
CA GLY A 206 14.23 1.14 7.36
C GLY A 206 15.73 0.84 7.34
N GLY A 207 16.43 1.33 6.32
CA GLY A 207 17.88 1.17 6.20
C GLY A 207 18.67 1.79 7.36
N PRO A 208 18.51 3.10 7.64
CA PRO A 208 19.19 3.77 8.75
C PRO A 208 18.90 3.16 10.13
N LEU A 209 17.67 2.69 10.36
CA LEU A 209 17.30 2.02 11.61
C LEU A 209 18.04 0.70 11.79
N ALA A 210 18.03 -0.16 10.76
CA ALA A 210 18.75 -1.42 10.79
C ALA A 210 20.26 -1.21 10.94
N GLU A 211 20.84 -0.25 10.24
CA GLU A 211 22.24 0.12 10.41
C GLU A 211 22.57 0.54 11.85
N ARG A 212 21.68 1.34 12.48
CA ARG A 212 21.84 1.72 13.89
C ARG A 212 21.78 0.52 14.83
N ILE A 213 20.86 -0.44 14.56
CA ILE A 213 20.77 -1.68 15.31
C ILE A 213 22.04 -2.49 15.18
N ILE A 214 22.51 -2.73 13.96
CA ILE A 214 23.71 -3.50 13.65
C ILE A 214 24.91 -2.90 14.38
N ARG A 215 25.16 -1.60 14.21
CA ARG A 215 26.32 -0.93 14.83
C ARG A 215 26.29 -0.87 16.35
N LYS A 216 25.11 -0.82 16.99
CA LYS A 216 24.99 -0.64 18.43
C LYS A 216 24.76 -1.92 19.23
N LYS A 217 24.17 -2.94 18.61
CA LYS A 217 23.65 -4.11 19.31
C LYS A 217 24.28 -5.44 18.85
N LEU A 218 24.97 -5.47 17.70
CA LEU A 218 25.61 -6.68 17.21
C LEU A 218 27.13 -6.63 17.41
N THR A 219 27.69 -7.77 17.84
CA THR A 219 29.14 -7.98 17.94
C THR A 219 29.74 -8.37 16.58
N HIS A 220 31.04 -8.23 16.43
CA HIS A 220 31.76 -8.57 15.19
C HIS A 220 31.57 -10.04 14.77
N GLU A 221 31.45 -10.96 15.76
CA GLU A 221 31.22 -12.40 15.54
C GLU A 221 29.81 -12.68 14.95
N GLN A 222 28.80 -11.92 15.35
CA GLN A 222 27.41 -12.05 14.84
C GLN A 222 27.26 -11.50 13.40
N MET A 223 28.28 -10.80 12.89
CA MET A 223 28.33 -10.30 11.52
C MET A 223 29.10 -11.21 10.56
N GLN A 224 29.78 -12.28 11.05
CA GLN A 224 30.47 -13.23 10.18
C GLN A 224 29.47 -14.05 9.35
N PRO A 225 29.80 -14.42 8.10
CA PRO A 225 28.97 -15.30 7.29
C PRO A 225 28.84 -16.63 8.03
N GLN A 226 27.63 -17.05 8.36
CA GLN A 226 27.36 -18.47 8.53
C GLN A 226 27.35 -19.05 7.11
N ASP A 227 28.16 -20.10 6.90
CA ASP A 227 28.34 -20.79 5.61
C ASP A 227 27.02 -21.43 5.12
N GLU A 228 26.11 -20.63 4.61
CA GLU A 228 25.06 -21.03 3.70
C GLU A 228 25.19 -20.18 2.44
N ALA A 229 26.13 -20.55 1.60
CA ALA A 229 26.21 -20.06 0.24
C ALA A 229 25.01 -20.58 -0.53
N ILE A 230 23.92 -19.83 -0.55
CA ILE A 230 22.83 -20.04 -1.50
C ILE A 230 23.04 -19.05 -2.64
N ASP A 231 23.13 -19.63 -3.84
CA ASP A 231 23.30 -18.99 -5.13
C ASP A 231 22.35 -17.77 -5.28
N PRO A 232 22.85 -16.58 -5.64
CA PRO A 232 22.02 -15.39 -5.89
C PRO A 232 20.94 -15.60 -6.95
N ALA A 233 21.07 -16.62 -7.80
CA ALA A 233 20.09 -17.00 -8.81
C ALA A 233 18.74 -17.52 -8.23
N MET A 234 18.68 -17.94 -6.95
CA MET A 234 17.43 -18.34 -6.28
C MET A 234 16.64 -17.17 -5.67
N ALA A 235 17.16 -15.96 -5.69
CA ALA A 235 16.52 -14.79 -5.13
C ALA A 235 15.52 -14.08 -6.08
N GLY A 236 15.10 -14.72 -7.18
CA GLY A 236 14.02 -14.23 -8.04
C GLY A 236 14.30 -12.91 -8.77
N ILE A 237 15.58 -12.59 -9.01
CA ILE A 237 15.96 -11.53 -9.95
C ILE A 237 16.34 -12.23 -11.26
N GLU A 238 15.33 -12.68 -12.00
CA GLU A 238 15.53 -13.04 -13.39
C GLU A 238 15.81 -11.77 -14.20
N SER A 239 17.07 -11.61 -14.59
CA SER A 239 17.44 -10.71 -15.68
C SER A 239 16.90 -11.31 -16.97
N ASP A 240 15.99 -10.60 -17.64
CA ASP A 240 15.53 -10.90 -18.99
C ASP A 240 16.73 -10.95 -19.97
N GLU A 241 17.32 -12.12 -20.15
CA GLU A 241 18.14 -12.42 -21.32
C GLU A 241 17.30 -13.20 -22.33
N ALA A 242 16.86 -12.47 -23.35
CA ALA A 242 16.19 -13.02 -24.52
C ALA A 242 17.07 -13.98 -25.30
N SER A 243 16.73 -15.26 -25.34
CA SER A 243 17.31 -16.24 -26.25
C SER A 243 16.51 -16.28 -27.57
N PRO A 244 17.15 -16.15 -28.75
CA PRO A 244 16.45 -16.08 -30.03
C PRO A 244 16.38 -17.46 -30.69
N THR A 245 15.36 -18.27 -30.36
CA THR A 245 15.04 -19.42 -31.23
C THR A 245 13.56 -19.82 -31.13
N GLY A 246 12.84 -19.67 -32.24
CA GLY A 246 11.63 -20.46 -32.51
C GLY A 246 10.34 -19.73 -32.83
N ARG A 247 10.21 -19.21 -34.04
CA ARG A 247 8.95 -18.62 -34.57
C ARG A 247 7.75 -19.54 -34.65
N THR A 248 7.93 -20.86 -34.55
CA THR A 248 6.85 -21.86 -34.75
C THR A 248 6.15 -22.28 -33.44
N LYS A 249 6.73 -22.00 -32.28
CA LYS A 249 6.14 -22.34 -30.97
C LYS A 249 5.19 -21.23 -30.40
N ARG A 250 5.21 -20.05 -31.01
CA ARG A 250 4.49 -18.84 -30.50
C ARG A 250 2.96 -18.90 -30.62
N ILE A 251 2.39 -19.59 -31.60
CA ILE A 251 0.93 -19.56 -31.81
C ILE A 251 0.20 -20.45 -30.79
N SER A 252 0.72 -21.65 -30.50
CA SER A 252 0.12 -22.54 -29.49
C SER A 252 0.32 -22.03 -28.06
N THR A 253 1.40 -21.28 -27.80
CA THR A 253 1.71 -20.66 -26.50
C THR A 253 0.76 -19.49 -26.19
N ASN A 254 0.46 -18.65 -27.19
CA ASN A 254 -0.44 -17.50 -27.03
C ASN A 254 -1.88 -17.91 -26.68
N GLU A 255 -2.41 -18.99 -27.24
CA GLU A 255 -3.76 -19.45 -26.91
C GLU A 255 -3.83 -20.09 -25.52
N GLN A 256 -2.78 -20.81 -25.11
CA GLN A 256 -2.68 -21.34 -23.74
C GLN A 256 -2.55 -20.24 -22.70
N GLU A 257 -1.73 -19.23 -22.94
CA GLU A 257 -1.59 -18.07 -22.07
C GLU A 257 -2.91 -17.30 -21.95
N PHE A 258 -3.59 -17.05 -23.07
CA PHE A 258 -4.91 -16.43 -23.06
C PHE A 258 -5.91 -17.21 -22.20
N GLN A 259 -5.96 -18.53 -22.36
CA GLN A 259 -6.83 -19.41 -21.57
C GLN A 259 -6.52 -19.34 -20.07
N GLN A 260 -5.25 -19.23 -19.70
CA GLN A 260 -4.82 -19.10 -18.29
C GLN A 260 -5.26 -17.76 -17.68
N TYR A 261 -5.04 -16.65 -18.41
CA TYR A 261 -5.51 -15.31 -17.97
C TYR A 261 -7.05 -15.24 -17.91
N ALA A 262 -7.74 -15.84 -18.88
CA ALA A 262 -9.19 -15.89 -18.90
C ALA A 262 -9.73 -16.68 -17.70
N LYS A 263 -9.17 -17.85 -17.38
CA LYS A 263 -9.54 -18.63 -16.19
C LYS A 263 -9.31 -17.85 -14.91
N ALA A 264 -8.15 -17.18 -14.75
CA ALA A 264 -7.85 -16.35 -13.60
C ALA A 264 -8.86 -15.22 -13.44
N PHE A 265 -9.17 -14.52 -14.53
CA PHE A 265 -10.16 -13.43 -14.55
C PHE A 265 -11.57 -13.92 -14.18
N TYR A 266 -12.01 -15.05 -14.77
CA TYR A 266 -13.32 -15.64 -14.45
C TYR A 266 -13.39 -16.12 -13.00
N SER A 267 -12.28 -16.68 -12.46
CA SER A 267 -12.22 -17.08 -11.04
C SER A 267 -12.37 -15.88 -10.12
N ILE A 268 -11.71 -14.76 -10.42
CA ILE A 268 -11.84 -13.51 -9.66
C ILE A 268 -13.29 -13.01 -9.74
N LEU A 269 -13.89 -12.92 -10.94
CA LEU A 269 -15.27 -12.46 -11.12
C LEU A 269 -16.29 -13.31 -10.37
N LEU A 270 -16.13 -14.62 -10.43
CA LEU A 270 -17.04 -15.56 -9.76
C LEU A 270 -16.99 -15.41 -8.25
N VAL A 271 -15.78 -15.39 -7.69
CA VAL A 271 -15.59 -15.24 -6.23
C VAL A 271 -15.94 -13.84 -5.77
N MET A 272 -15.66 -12.81 -6.58
CA MET A 272 -16.07 -11.43 -6.32
C MET A 272 -17.60 -11.33 -6.25
N GLY A 273 -18.31 -11.88 -7.22
CA GLY A 273 -19.79 -11.88 -7.24
C GLY A 273 -20.39 -12.61 -6.05
N ALA A 274 -19.92 -13.83 -5.75
CA ALA A 274 -20.36 -14.56 -4.56
C ALA A 274 -19.97 -13.86 -3.25
N GLY A 275 -18.82 -13.21 -3.22
CA GLY A 275 -18.32 -12.44 -2.07
C GLY A 275 -19.15 -11.21 -1.74
N THR A 276 -19.79 -10.57 -2.74
CA THR A 276 -20.71 -9.46 -2.49
C THR A 276 -21.95 -9.92 -1.72
N LEU A 277 -22.43 -11.14 -1.96
CA LEU A 277 -23.52 -11.75 -1.18
C LEU A 277 -23.09 -11.97 0.28
N LEU A 278 -21.84 -12.41 0.49
CA LEU A 278 -21.29 -12.56 1.83
C LEU A 278 -21.14 -11.19 2.53
N SER A 279 -20.68 -10.15 1.84
CA SER A 279 -20.67 -8.79 2.37
C SER A 279 -22.06 -8.32 2.77
N TRP A 280 -23.07 -8.57 1.95
CA TRP A 280 -24.47 -8.23 2.27
C TRP A 280 -24.98 -9.00 3.50
N LEU A 281 -24.62 -10.27 3.67
CA LEU A 281 -24.97 -11.03 4.88
C LEU A 281 -24.27 -10.45 6.12
N LEU A 282 -23.01 -10.07 6.01
CA LEU A 282 -22.24 -9.48 7.10
C LEU A 282 -22.83 -8.12 7.54
N THR A 283 -23.31 -7.28 6.61
CA THR A 283 -23.94 -6.00 6.98
C THR A 283 -25.20 -6.18 7.83
N LYS A 284 -25.91 -7.33 7.69
CA LYS A 284 -27.08 -7.63 8.53
C LYS A 284 -26.73 -7.90 10.00
N THR A 285 -25.49 -8.18 10.32
CA THR A 285 -25.03 -8.36 11.71
C THR A 285 -24.92 -7.03 12.46
N GLY A 286 -25.08 -5.89 11.80
CA GLY A 286 -24.89 -4.56 12.36
C GLY A 286 -23.43 -4.14 12.50
N ILE A 287 -22.50 -4.98 12.05
CA ILE A 287 -21.05 -4.70 12.09
C ILE A 287 -20.64 -3.99 10.79
N THR A 288 -19.89 -2.91 10.92
CA THR A 288 -19.39 -2.13 9.79
C THR A 288 -18.15 -2.80 9.16
N PHE A 289 -18.31 -3.25 7.91
CA PHE A 289 -17.23 -3.79 7.09
C PHE A 289 -17.15 -3.04 5.76
N PRO A 290 -15.95 -2.93 5.16
CA PRO A 290 -15.83 -2.42 3.79
C PRO A 290 -16.48 -3.40 2.80
N THR A 291 -16.96 -2.89 1.68
CA THR A 291 -17.71 -3.66 0.67
C THR A 291 -16.93 -4.85 0.11
N TYR A 292 -15.61 -4.76 0.05
CA TYR A 292 -14.73 -5.81 -0.46
C TYR A 292 -14.45 -6.95 0.54
N PHE A 293 -14.81 -6.79 1.81
CA PHE A 293 -14.40 -7.74 2.87
C PHE A 293 -14.96 -9.15 2.66
N GLY A 294 -16.22 -9.28 2.23
CA GLY A 294 -16.81 -10.58 1.92
C GLY A 294 -16.10 -11.28 0.75
N ALA A 295 -15.70 -10.54 -0.28
CA ALA A 295 -14.97 -11.09 -1.41
C ALA A 295 -13.54 -11.51 -1.01
N LEU A 296 -12.86 -10.73 -0.18
CA LEU A 296 -11.56 -11.05 0.40
C LEU A 296 -11.60 -12.36 1.20
N ILE A 297 -12.56 -12.48 2.13
CA ILE A 297 -12.71 -13.70 2.96
C ILE A 297 -13.08 -14.90 2.12
N LEU A 298 -14.04 -14.76 1.21
CA LEU A 298 -14.48 -15.87 0.38
C LEU A 298 -13.32 -16.38 -0.50
N ALA A 299 -12.53 -15.49 -1.07
CA ALA A 299 -11.34 -15.85 -1.83
C ALA A 299 -10.30 -16.58 -0.97
N ALA A 300 -10.06 -16.14 0.27
CA ALA A 300 -9.20 -16.84 1.22
C ALA A 300 -9.71 -18.24 1.57
N ILE A 301 -11.02 -18.41 1.74
CA ILE A 301 -11.65 -19.71 1.97
C ILE A 301 -11.46 -20.62 0.74
N VAL A 302 -11.77 -20.11 -0.46
CA VAL A 302 -11.61 -20.84 -1.73
C VAL A 302 -10.17 -21.30 -1.93
N ARG A 303 -9.18 -20.43 -1.65
CA ARG A 303 -7.74 -20.73 -1.72
C ARG A 303 -7.35 -21.92 -0.86
N ASN A 304 -7.94 -22.05 0.32
CA ASN A 304 -7.58 -23.09 1.29
C ASN A 304 -8.36 -24.41 1.09
N ILE A 305 -9.45 -24.37 0.34
CA ILE A 305 -10.28 -25.57 0.04
C ILE A 305 -9.91 -26.16 -1.32
N ILE A 306 -9.73 -25.33 -2.35
CA ILE A 306 -9.45 -25.78 -3.72
C ILE A 306 -7.96 -26.13 -3.86
N ALA A 307 -7.70 -27.25 -4.50
CA ALA A 307 -6.31 -27.70 -4.74
C ALA A 307 -5.57 -26.75 -5.68
N ASP A 308 -4.28 -26.51 -5.40
CA ASP A 308 -3.39 -25.58 -6.12
C ASP A 308 -3.38 -25.81 -7.65
N LYS A 309 -3.55 -27.03 -8.09
CA LYS A 309 -3.58 -27.38 -9.53
C LYS A 309 -4.71 -26.73 -10.33
N TYR A 310 -5.77 -26.25 -9.66
CA TYR A 310 -6.91 -25.60 -10.32
C TYR A 310 -6.84 -24.06 -10.29
N LEU A 311 -5.95 -23.49 -9.48
CA LEU A 311 -5.77 -22.06 -9.29
C LEU A 311 -4.42 -21.62 -9.82
N ASP A 312 -4.40 -20.88 -10.91
CA ASP A 312 -3.18 -20.25 -11.43
C ASP A 312 -2.92 -18.95 -10.67
N MET A 313 -2.18 -19.07 -9.56
CA MET A 313 -1.93 -17.94 -8.65
C MET A 313 -1.14 -16.82 -9.30
N GLU A 314 -0.21 -17.13 -10.19
CA GLU A 314 0.60 -16.12 -10.89
C GLU A 314 -0.28 -15.21 -11.75
N ARG A 315 -1.24 -15.78 -12.49
CA ARG A 315 -2.18 -15.04 -13.33
C ARG A 315 -3.23 -14.31 -12.49
N ILE A 316 -3.71 -14.90 -11.39
CA ILE A 316 -4.62 -14.23 -10.45
C ILE A 316 -3.96 -12.98 -9.86
N ILE A 317 -2.70 -13.07 -9.43
CA ILE A 317 -1.93 -11.93 -8.91
C ILE A 317 -1.72 -10.88 -10.01
N SER A 318 -1.39 -11.29 -11.22
CA SER A 318 -1.18 -10.38 -12.36
C SER A 318 -2.45 -9.59 -12.69
N VAL A 319 -3.59 -10.27 -12.78
CA VAL A 319 -4.91 -9.62 -13.00
C VAL A 319 -5.24 -8.69 -11.83
N GLY A 320 -5.01 -9.12 -10.60
CA GLY A 320 -5.20 -8.29 -9.40
C GLY A 320 -4.37 -7.01 -9.44
N ASN A 321 -3.10 -7.09 -9.85
CA ASN A 321 -2.21 -5.92 -9.97
C ASN A 321 -2.67 -4.93 -11.07
N ILE A 322 -3.23 -5.42 -12.17
CA ILE A 322 -3.85 -4.57 -13.19
C ILE A 322 -5.05 -3.84 -12.58
N CYS A 323 -5.92 -4.57 -11.88
CA CYS A 323 -7.09 -3.99 -11.19
C CYS A 323 -6.67 -2.98 -10.13
N LEU A 324 -5.64 -3.26 -9.33
CA LEU A 324 -5.07 -2.32 -8.37
C LEU A 324 -4.60 -1.03 -9.04
N SER A 325 -3.87 -1.15 -10.15
CA SER A 325 -3.34 0.00 -10.86
C SER A 325 -4.45 0.91 -11.38
N LEU A 326 -5.49 0.33 -11.99
CA LEU A 326 -6.66 1.08 -12.48
C LEU A 326 -7.46 1.70 -11.33
N PHE A 327 -7.72 0.93 -10.27
CA PHE A 327 -8.36 1.45 -9.06
C PHE A 327 -7.61 2.65 -8.48
N LEU A 328 -6.28 2.52 -8.29
CA LEU A 328 -5.46 3.61 -7.75
C LEU A 328 -5.40 4.81 -8.69
N GLY A 329 -5.28 4.59 -10.00
CA GLY A 329 -5.29 5.66 -10.99
C GLY A 329 -6.56 6.51 -10.89
N MET A 330 -7.74 5.86 -10.86
CA MET A 330 -9.02 6.55 -10.70
C MET A 330 -9.21 7.16 -9.31
N ALA A 331 -8.75 6.49 -8.25
CA ALA A 331 -8.80 7.04 -6.90
C ALA A 331 -7.94 8.29 -6.75
N MET A 332 -6.74 8.28 -7.32
CA MET A 332 -5.81 9.41 -7.20
C MET A 332 -6.25 10.64 -7.99
N ILE A 333 -6.81 10.49 -9.20
CA ILE A 333 -7.33 11.65 -9.96
C ILE A 333 -8.54 12.30 -9.29
N SER A 334 -9.29 11.53 -8.48
CA SER A 334 -10.48 12.00 -7.76
C SER A 334 -10.17 12.73 -6.45
N LEU A 335 -8.87 12.93 -6.09
CA LEU A 335 -8.50 13.57 -4.84
C LEU A 335 -8.83 15.06 -4.85
N LYS A 336 -9.55 15.50 -3.83
CA LYS A 336 -9.89 16.91 -3.58
C LYS A 336 -8.85 17.53 -2.64
N LEU A 337 -7.67 17.89 -3.16
CA LEU A 337 -6.53 18.33 -2.35
C LEU A 337 -6.82 19.59 -1.51
N TRP A 338 -7.81 20.41 -1.92
CA TRP A 338 -8.23 21.58 -1.14
C TRP A 338 -8.89 21.23 0.22
N GLU A 339 -9.42 20.01 0.36
CA GLU A 339 -9.99 19.52 1.63
C GLU A 339 -8.93 19.31 2.71
N LEU A 340 -7.67 19.10 2.34
CA LEU A 340 -6.56 18.88 3.29
C LEU A 340 -6.09 20.15 3.98
N GLN A 341 -6.44 21.35 3.49
CA GLN A 341 -5.87 22.60 3.97
C GLN A 341 -6.11 22.83 5.48
N SER A 342 -7.34 22.62 5.92
CA SER A 342 -7.71 22.81 7.33
C SER A 342 -7.13 21.73 8.26
N LEU A 343 -6.71 20.60 7.71
CA LEU A 343 -6.22 19.44 8.46
C LEU A 343 -4.70 19.27 8.36
N ALA A 344 -4.00 20.19 7.66
CA ALA A 344 -2.57 20.02 7.37
C ALA A 344 -1.72 19.84 8.64
N LEU A 345 -1.92 20.68 9.66
CA LEU A 345 -1.14 20.59 10.91
C LEU A 345 -1.45 19.32 11.70
N PRO A 346 -2.70 18.96 12.01
CA PRO A 346 -3.03 17.69 12.66
C PRO A 346 -2.49 16.49 11.90
N LEU A 347 -2.63 16.48 10.57
CA LEU A 347 -2.18 15.36 9.73
C LEU A 347 -0.66 15.20 9.80
N ILE A 348 0.13 16.27 9.69
CA ILE A 348 1.59 16.23 9.81
C ILE A 348 2.01 15.67 11.17
N VAL A 349 1.41 16.13 12.27
CA VAL A 349 1.73 15.65 13.63
C VAL A 349 1.44 14.17 13.75
N ILE A 350 0.29 13.70 13.26
CA ILE A 350 -0.09 12.31 13.27
C ILE A 350 0.90 11.48 12.43
N LEU A 351 1.22 11.90 11.21
CA LEU A 351 2.10 11.17 10.30
C LEU A 351 3.53 11.07 10.85
N VAL A 352 4.06 12.14 11.41
CA VAL A 352 5.38 12.11 12.07
C VAL A 352 5.37 11.18 13.28
N SER A 353 4.29 11.18 14.07
CA SER A 353 4.14 10.27 15.21
C SER A 353 4.13 8.79 14.78
N GLN A 354 3.53 8.47 13.63
CA GLN A 354 3.53 7.11 13.06
C GLN A 354 4.95 6.64 12.70
N VAL A 355 5.74 7.52 12.07
CA VAL A 355 7.13 7.21 11.72
C VAL A 355 7.97 6.97 12.99
N LEU A 356 7.83 7.86 13.99
CA LEU A 356 8.53 7.73 15.26
C LEU A 356 8.13 6.45 16.00
N MET A 357 6.83 6.17 16.08
CA MET A 357 6.28 4.97 16.71
C MET A 357 6.83 3.71 16.03
N MET A 358 6.83 3.64 14.71
CA MET A 358 7.38 2.51 13.95
C MET A 358 8.88 2.31 14.24
N ALA A 359 9.66 3.40 14.26
CA ALA A 359 11.09 3.31 14.55
C ALA A 359 11.36 2.81 15.99
N LEU A 360 10.62 3.32 16.97
CA LEU A 360 10.72 2.88 18.37
C LEU A 360 10.27 1.42 18.53
N PHE A 361 9.16 1.04 17.91
CA PHE A 361 8.64 -0.32 17.94
C PHE A 361 9.64 -1.31 17.33
N ALA A 362 10.19 -1.01 16.15
CA ALA A 362 11.16 -1.88 15.51
C ALA A 362 12.45 -2.02 16.35
N TYR A 363 12.93 -0.93 16.95
CA TYR A 363 14.17 -0.92 17.73
C TYR A 363 14.03 -1.58 19.10
N PHE A 364 12.94 -1.31 19.83
CA PHE A 364 12.79 -1.72 21.23
C PHE A 364 11.95 -2.98 21.42
N VAL A 365 11.02 -3.28 20.50
CA VAL A 365 10.10 -4.40 20.61
C VAL A 365 10.42 -5.48 19.59
N ALA A 366 10.45 -5.15 18.30
CA ALA A 366 10.59 -6.17 17.27
C ALA A 366 11.99 -6.79 17.27
N PHE A 367 13.06 -6.00 17.29
CA PHE A 367 14.43 -6.52 17.30
C PHE A 367 14.71 -7.51 18.43
N PRO A 368 14.35 -7.24 19.71
CA PRO A 368 14.55 -8.20 20.79
C PRO A 368 13.76 -9.50 20.66
N LEU A 369 12.54 -9.43 20.13
CA LEU A 369 11.65 -10.59 19.98
C LEU A 369 12.01 -11.46 18.76
N LEU A 370 12.66 -10.88 17.74
CA LEU A 370 13.05 -11.59 16.53
C LEU A 370 14.38 -12.36 16.65
N GLY A 371 15.08 -12.26 17.79
CA GLY A 371 16.29 -13.07 18.03
C GLY A 371 17.56 -12.30 18.34
N ARG A 372 17.56 -10.96 18.18
CA ARG A 372 18.72 -10.07 18.44
C ARG A 372 19.95 -10.38 17.57
N ASP A 373 19.74 -10.95 16.42
CA ASP A 373 20.77 -11.31 15.46
C ASP A 373 20.72 -10.40 14.21
N TYR A 374 21.55 -10.71 13.21
CA TYR A 374 21.58 -9.96 11.98
C TYR A 374 20.26 -10.09 11.18
N ASP A 375 19.67 -11.29 11.15
CA ASP A 375 18.40 -11.53 10.49
C ASP A 375 17.29 -10.67 11.10
N ALA A 376 17.27 -10.55 12.44
CA ALA A 376 16.34 -9.68 13.15
C ALA A 376 16.50 -8.20 12.76
N ALA A 377 17.75 -7.72 12.55
CA ALA A 377 17.98 -6.35 12.11
C ALA A 377 17.46 -6.11 10.68
N VAL A 378 17.67 -7.07 9.78
CA VAL A 378 17.15 -7.02 8.40
C VAL A 378 15.61 -7.10 8.39
N LEU A 379 15.01 -7.96 9.22
CA LEU A 379 13.56 -8.04 9.40
C LEU A 379 12.97 -6.72 9.92
N CYS A 380 13.66 -6.01 10.83
CA CYS A 380 13.24 -4.68 11.28
C CYS A 380 13.25 -3.64 10.14
N ALA A 381 14.24 -3.70 9.23
CA ALA A 381 14.24 -2.87 8.03
C ALA A 381 13.03 -3.17 7.12
N GLY A 382 12.74 -4.45 6.91
CA GLY A 382 11.56 -4.90 6.18
C GLY A 382 10.25 -4.44 6.83
N MET A 383 10.14 -4.58 8.17
CA MET A 383 8.97 -4.16 8.94
C MET A 383 8.70 -2.66 8.79
N CYS A 384 9.71 -1.80 8.81
CA CYS A 384 9.53 -0.37 8.55
C CYS A 384 9.00 -0.11 7.14
N GLY A 385 9.43 -0.91 6.16
CA GLY A 385 9.00 -0.77 4.76
C GLY A 385 7.52 -1.14 4.56
N PHE A 386 7.09 -2.35 4.97
CA PHE A 386 5.69 -2.76 4.78
C PHE A 386 4.74 -2.15 5.81
N GLY A 387 5.21 -1.84 7.00
CA GLY A 387 4.36 -1.29 8.07
C GLY A 387 4.09 0.21 7.94
N LEU A 388 4.83 0.93 7.09
CA LEU A 388 4.55 2.34 6.74
C LEU A 388 4.25 2.54 5.25
N GLY A 389 4.38 1.52 4.43
CA GLY A 389 4.27 1.70 2.99
C GLY A 389 3.74 0.47 2.27
N ALA A 390 4.67 -0.34 1.74
CA ALA A 390 4.31 -1.51 0.93
C ALA A 390 5.42 -2.56 0.93
N THR A 391 5.08 -3.80 0.52
CA THR A 391 6.05 -4.89 0.40
C THR A 391 7.27 -4.55 -0.47
N PRO A 392 7.16 -3.86 -1.63
CA PRO A 392 8.35 -3.44 -2.39
C PRO A 392 9.32 -2.57 -1.59
N ASN A 393 8.80 -1.67 -0.74
CA ASN A 393 9.64 -0.83 0.12
C ASN A 393 10.37 -1.66 1.17
N ALA A 394 9.71 -2.69 1.72
CA ALA A 394 10.34 -3.63 2.64
C ALA A 394 11.50 -4.36 1.96
N MET A 395 11.28 -4.85 0.73
CA MET A 395 12.32 -5.52 -0.05
C MET A 395 13.49 -4.59 -0.36
N ALA A 396 13.22 -3.35 -0.76
CA ALA A 396 14.26 -2.35 -1.04
C ALA A 396 15.09 -2.02 0.21
N ASN A 397 14.45 -1.84 1.37
CA ASN A 397 15.13 -1.58 2.64
C ASN A 397 16.03 -2.75 3.05
N MET A 398 15.52 -3.99 2.97
CA MET A 398 16.30 -5.20 3.28
C MET A 398 17.49 -5.35 2.32
N SER A 399 17.26 -5.17 1.01
CA SER A 399 18.31 -5.24 0.01
C SER A 399 19.41 -4.21 0.24
N ALA A 400 19.05 -2.97 0.60
CA ALA A 400 20.01 -1.91 0.91
C ALA A 400 20.89 -2.26 2.12
N VAL A 401 20.33 -2.89 3.15
CA VAL A 401 21.07 -3.37 4.33
C VAL A 401 21.99 -4.53 3.93
N CYS A 402 21.46 -5.51 3.19
CA CYS A 402 22.21 -6.68 2.74
C CYS A 402 23.35 -6.32 1.79
N TYR A 403 23.16 -5.35 0.90
CA TYR A 403 24.21 -4.85 0.03
C TYR A 403 25.39 -4.23 0.82
N LYS A 404 25.09 -3.56 1.92
CA LYS A 404 26.10 -2.89 2.75
C LYS A 404 26.88 -3.83 3.68
N TYR A 405 26.23 -4.91 4.16
CA TYR A 405 26.80 -5.80 5.18
C TYR A 405 26.96 -7.23 4.67
N ARG A 406 25.90 -8.02 4.63
CA ARG A 406 25.89 -9.38 4.08
C ARG A 406 24.49 -9.78 3.64
N TYR A 407 24.42 -10.72 2.71
CA TYR A 407 23.14 -11.33 2.31
C TYR A 407 22.62 -12.30 3.38
N THR A 408 21.30 -12.40 3.51
CA THR A 408 20.60 -13.38 4.33
C THR A 408 19.29 -13.79 3.66
N VAL A 409 18.89 -15.07 3.79
CA VAL A 409 17.74 -15.63 3.07
C VAL A 409 16.44 -15.49 3.84
N LYS A 410 16.47 -15.75 5.17
CA LYS A 410 15.25 -15.82 6.01
C LYS A 410 14.35 -14.58 5.93
N PRO A 411 14.86 -13.34 6.04
CA PRO A 411 14.03 -12.14 5.92
C PRO A 411 13.32 -12.03 4.56
N PHE A 412 14.01 -12.41 3.47
CA PHE A 412 13.46 -12.33 2.11
C PHE A 412 12.38 -13.40 1.83
N LEU A 413 12.34 -14.48 2.60
CA LEU A 413 11.25 -15.45 2.57
C LEU A 413 10.05 -15.00 3.40
N ILE A 414 10.28 -14.43 4.59
CA ILE A 414 9.23 -14.14 5.58
C ILE A 414 8.47 -12.85 5.25
N VAL A 415 9.19 -11.77 4.91
CA VAL A 415 8.56 -10.45 4.72
C VAL A 415 7.57 -10.40 3.56
N PRO A 416 7.84 -10.98 2.37
CA PRO A 416 6.85 -11.05 1.29
C PRO A 416 5.59 -11.84 1.68
N ILE A 417 5.76 -12.95 2.41
CA ILE A 417 4.63 -13.76 2.88
C ILE A 417 3.71 -12.91 3.77
N ILE A 418 4.27 -12.17 4.71
CA ILE A 418 3.51 -11.32 5.62
C ILE A 418 2.85 -10.17 4.86
N GLY A 419 3.63 -9.43 4.08
CA GLY A 419 3.17 -8.23 3.41
C GLY A 419 2.16 -8.49 2.29
N ALA A 420 2.35 -9.58 1.52
CA ALA A 420 1.46 -9.88 0.39
C ALA A 420 0.25 -10.76 0.77
N MET A 421 0.36 -11.59 1.82
CA MET A 421 -0.67 -12.59 2.12
C MET A 421 -1.52 -12.25 3.34
N PHE A 422 -0.91 -11.76 4.41
CA PHE A 422 -1.59 -11.66 5.71
C PHE A 422 -1.84 -10.22 6.16
N ALA A 423 -1.03 -9.27 5.72
CA ALA A 423 -1.12 -7.89 6.20
C ALA A 423 -2.49 -7.28 5.93
N ASP A 424 -3.00 -7.37 4.71
CA ASP A 424 -4.29 -6.78 4.33
C ASP A 424 -5.47 -7.46 5.02
N LEU A 425 -5.45 -8.79 5.15
CA LEU A 425 -6.51 -9.55 5.82
C LEU A 425 -6.60 -9.19 7.31
N ILE A 426 -5.46 -9.24 8.02
CA ILE A 426 -5.38 -8.93 9.44
C ILE A 426 -5.72 -7.46 9.68
N ASN A 427 -5.17 -6.56 8.86
CA ASN A 427 -5.40 -5.13 8.97
C ASN A 427 -6.87 -4.79 8.79
N THR A 428 -7.53 -5.31 7.75
CA THR A 428 -8.97 -5.08 7.50
C THR A 428 -9.82 -5.56 8.67
N GLY A 429 -9.51 -6.73 9.24
CA GLY A 429 -10.20 -7.25 10.42
C GLY A 429 -10.05 -6.35 11.64
N ILE A 430 -8.82 -5.91 11.95
CA ILE A 430 -8.55 -5.03 13.10
C ILE A 430 -9.19 -3.65 12.90
N ILE A 431 -9.08 -3.05 11.72
CA ILE A 431 -9.72 -1.77 11.40
C ILE A 431 -11.24 -1.87 11.63
N SER A 432 -11.87 -2.94 11.15
CA SER A 432 -13.32 -3.15 11.33
C SER A 432 -13.69 -3.22 12.82
N ILE A 433 -12.88 -3.88 13.66
CA ILE A 433 -13.09 -3.90 15.11
C ILE A 433 -13.02 -2.47 15.68
N PHE A 434 -12.01 -1.68 15.32
CA PHE A 434 -11.86 -0.31 15.81
C PHE A 434 -13.02 0.59 15.39
N LEU A 435 -13.49 0.50 14.15
CA LEU A 435 -14.60 1.30 13.64
C LEU A 435 -15.94 0.97 14.31
N ASN A 436 -16.11 -0.26 14.80
CA ASN A 436 -17.34 -0.66 15.50
C ASN A 436 -17.29 -0.36 17.03
N ILE A 437 -16.13 0.06 17.56
CA ILE A 437 -15.98 0.48 18.95
C ILE A 437 -16.09 2.02 19.08
N LEU A 438 -15.80 2.77 17.99
CA LEU A 438 -15.88 4.23 17.93
C LEU A 438 -17.30 4.75 17.95
#